data_94cc7eaaec649d9715b061f266827b11
#
_entry.id   94cc7eaaec649d9715b061f266827b11
#
_cell.length_a   1.000
_cell.length_b   1.000
_cell.length_c   1.000
_cell.angle_alpha   90.00
_cell.angle_beta   90.00
_cell.angle_gamma   90.00
#
_symmetry.space_group_name_H-M   'P 1'
#
loop_
_entity.id
_entity.type
_entity.pdbx_description
1 polymer ?
#
loop_
_entity_poly.entity_id
_entity_poly.type
_entity_poly.pdbx_seq_one_letter_code
_entity_poly.pdbx_strand_id
1 'polypeptide(L)'
;MKARVYVTLKPSVLDPQGRAVQQTLGRLGFDDVADVRVGKYIEMSLAEPSDEPAATGMDRASDAVAERERARTRVIAMCEKLIANPVIEDFRVEIVE
;
A
#
# COMPACT_ATOMS: atom_id res chain seq x y z
N MET A 1 9.49 -4.00 11.58
CA MET A 1 8.24 -3.38 11.12
C MET A 1 8.19 -3.46 9.61
N LYS A 2 7.06 -3.84 9.08
CA LYS A 2 6.87 -3.93 7.64
C LYS A 2 5.74 -3.02 7.20
N ALA A 3 5.88 -2.47 6.01
CA ALA A 3 4.83 -1.70 5.38
C ALA A 3 4.36 -2.41 4.13
N ARG A 4 3.04 -2.56 4.00
CA ARG A 4 2.42 -3.11 2.80
C ARG A 4 1.67 -2.00 2.11
N VAL A 5 1.98 -1.78 0.85
CA VAL A 5 1.35 -0.73 0.06
C VAL A 5 0.60 -1.36 -1.11
N TYR A 6 -0.67 -1.04 -1.19
CA TYR A 6 -1.54 -1.49 -2.27
C TYR A 6 -1.83 -0.29 -3.16
N VAL A 7 -1.43 -0.35 -4.41
CA VAL A 7 -1.60 0.74 -5.36
C VAL A 7 -2.51 0.27 -6.49
N THR A 8 -3.58 1.00 -6.72
CA THR A 8 -4.52 0.70 -7.81
C THR A 8 -4.84 1.98 -8.58
N LEU A 9 -5.18 1.82 -9.85
CA LEU A 9 -5.67 2.96 -10.62
C LEU A 9 -7.03 3.42 -10.07
N LYS A 10 -7.25 4.73 -10.11
CA LYS A 10 -8.53 5.30 -9.69
C LYS A 10 -9.66 4.72 -10.55
N PRO A 11 -10.88 4.58 -10.00
CA PRO A 11 -11.99 4.01 -10.76
C PRO A 11 -12.29 4.73 -12.07
N SER A 12 -12.02 6.02 -12.14
CA SER A 12 -12.25 6.82 -13.34
C SER A 12 -11.18 6.64 -14.41
N VAL A 13 -10.06 5.97 -14.09
CA VAL A 13 -8.96 5.76 -15.02
C VAL A 13 -9.11 4.41 -15.70
N LEU A 14 -8.95 4.39 -17.01
CA LEU A 14 -8.99 3.14 -17.77
C LEU A 14 -7.82 2.24 -17.37
N ASP A 15 -8.11 0.98 -17.12
CA ASP A 15 -7.13 -0.04 -16.80
C ASP A 15 -7.07 -1.06 -17.95
N PRO A 16 -6.15 -0.88 -18.90
CA PRO A 16 -6.05 -1.81 -20.03
C PRO A 16 -5.70 -3.24 -19.64
N GLN A 17 -4.86 -3.39 -18.59
CA GLN A 17 -4.47 -4.71 -18.11
C GLN A 17 -5.66 -5.44 -17.47
N GLY A 18 -6.38 -4.75 -16.60
CA GLY A 18 -7.55 -5.31 -15.94
C GLY A 18 -8.61 -5.69 -16.96
N ARG A 19 -8.81 -4.86 -17.97
CA ARG A 19 -9.77 -5.14 -19.04
C ARG A 19 -9.38 -6.37 -19.85
N ALA A 20 -8.10 -6.51 -20.16
CA ALA A 20 -7.60 -7.67 -20.89
C ALA A 20 -7.79 -8.96 -20.09
N VAL A 21 -7.54 -8.91 -18.78
CA VAL A 21 -7.78 -10.06 -17.90
C VAL A 21 -9.25 -10.42 -17.87
N GLN A 22 -10.12 -9.43 -17.74
CA GLN A 22 -11.57 -9.64 -17.73
C GLN A 22 -12.04 -10.32 -19.00
N GLN A 23 -11.60 -9.83 -20.15
CA GLN A 23 -11.98 -10.40 -21.45
C GLN A 23 -11.49 -11.84 -21.59
N THR A 24 -10.26 -12.12 -21.15
CA THR A 24 -9.71 -13.46 -21.21
C THR A 24 -10.49 -14.42 -20.31
N LEU A 25 -10.84 -13.98 -19.11
CA LEU A 25 -11.66 -14.78 -18.20
C LEU A 25 -13.02 -15.10 -18.81
N GLY A 26 -13.63 -14.14 -19.48
CA GLY A 26 -14.90 -14.37 -20.17
C GLY A 26 -14.76 -15.45 -21.25
N ARG A 27 -13.68 -15.43 -22.01
CA ARG A 27 -13.42 -16.45 -23.04
C ARG A 27 -13.20 -17.83 -22.45
N LEU A 28 -12.70 -17.90 -21.20
CA LEU A 28 -12.48 -19.16 -20.50
C LEU A 28 -13.73 -19.68 -19.81
N GLY A 29 -14.85 -18.98 -19.91
CA GLY A 29 -16.11 -19.41 -19.33
C GLY A 29 -16.45 -18.76 -17.98
N PHE A 30 -15.65 -17.81 -17.52
CA PHE A 30 -15.90 -17.13 -16.26
C PHE A 30 -16.68 -15.83 -16.52
N ASP A 31 -17.95 -15.96 -16.84
CA ASP A 31 -18.78 -14.83 -17.25
C ASP A 31 -19.27 -13.96 -16.09
N ASP A 32 -19.07 -14.41 -14.88
CA ASP A 32 -19.52 -13.72 -13.68
C ASP A 32 -18.55 -12.64 -13.19
N VAL A 33 -17.43 -12.46 -13.89
CA VAL A 33 -16.46 -11.42 -13.54
C VAL A 33 -16.88 -10.11 -14.18
N ALA A 34 -17.41 -9.20 -13.35
CA ALA A 34 -17.95 -7.93 -13.84
C ALA A 34 -16.87 -6.88 -14.08
N ASP A 35 -15.78 -6.94 -13.31
CA ASP A 35 -14.71 -5.96 -13.41
C ASP A 35 -13.41 -6.56 -12.89
N VAL A 36 -12.30 -6.14 -13.47
CA VAL A 36 -10.97 -6.55 -13.02
C VAL A 36 -10.07 -5.32 -12.98
N ARG A 37 -9.41 -5.13 -11.87
CA ARG A 37 -8.44 -4.06 -11.70
C ARG A 37 -7.09 -4.67 -11.37
N VAL A 38 -6.06 -4.27 -12.11
CA VAL A 38 -4.70 -4.72 -11.87
C VAL A 38 -3.95 -3.60 -11.16
N GLY A 39 -3.33 -3.94 -10.06
CA GLY A 39 -2.58 -2.97 -9.27
C GLY A 39 -1.21 -3.51 -8.88
N LYS A 40 -0.53 -2.76 -8.03
CA LYS A 40 0.78 -3.13 -7.50
C LYS A 40 0.66 -3.42 -6.02
N TYR A 41 1.43 -4.38 -5.57
CA TYR A 41 1.62 -4.64 -4.16
C TYR A 41 3.10 -4.48 -3.84
N ILE A 42 3.40 -3.63 -2.88
CA ILE A 42 4.78 -3.34 -2.50
C ILE A 42 4.94 -3.63 -1.02
N GLU A 43 5.93 -4.43 -0.69
CA GLU A 43 6.26 -4.75 0.69
C GLU A 43 7.62 -4.15 1.02
N MET A 44 7.66 -3.37 2.09
CA MET A 44 8.88 -2.73 2.54
C MET A 44 9.20 -3.16 3.95
N SER A 45 10.46 -3.49 4.18
CA SER A 45 10.96 -3.70 5.53
C SER A 45 11.52 -2.38 6.03
N LEU A 46 10.96 -1.88 7.10
CA LEU A 46 11.42 -0.64 7.70
C LEU A 46 12.45 -0.95 8.78
N ALA A 47 13.53 -0.18 8.77
CA ALA A 47 14.51 -0.29 9.84
C ALA A 47 13.82 0.03 11.16
N GLU A 48 14.08 -0.78 12.16
CA GLU A 48 13.52 -0.52 13.47
C GLU A 48 14.13 0.75 14.04
N PRO A 49 13.32 1.56 14.72
CA PRO A 49 13.83 2.79 15.33
C PRO A 49 14.72 2.54 16.53
N SER A 50 15.19 1.33 16.70
CA SER A 50 16.09 0.92 17.77
C SER A 50 17.40 1.69 17.80
N ASP A 51 17.72 2.37 16.73
CA ASP A 51 18.95 3.16 16.65
C ASP A 51 18.80 4.54 17.28
N GLU A 52 17.60 4.96 17.55
CA GLU A 52 17.43 6.18 18.32
C GLU A 52 17.64 5.85 19.78
N PRO A 53 18.48 6.65 20.48
CA PRO A 53 18.62 6.47 21.90
C PRO A 53 17.24 6.53 22.50
N ALA A 54 16.78 5.38 22.89
CA ALA A 54 15.47 5.20 23.43
C ALA A 54 15.19 6.34 24.38
N ALA A 55 14.31 7.20 23.98
CA ALA A 55 13.71 8.07 24.93
C ALA A 55 13.29 7.15 26.06
N THR A 56 14.06 7.13 27.05
CA THR A 56 13.79 6.61 28.37
C THR A 56 12.47 5.88 28.49
N GLY A 57 12.40 4.68 28.06
CA GLY A 57 11.40 3.68 28.29
C GLY A 57 10.13 3.95 29.07
N MET A 58 9.74 5.16 29.16
CA MET A 58 8.49 5.49 29.81
C MET A 58 7.39 5.36 28.79
N ASP A 59 6.52 4.40 28.97
CA ASP A 59 5.33 4.25 28.16
C ASP A 59 5.56 3.57 26.82
N ARG A 60 6.00 2.35 26.88
CA ARG A 60 6.23 1.55 25.67
C ARG A 60 5.00 1.38 24.79
N ALA A 61 3.82 1.37 25.38
CA ALA A 61 2.60 1.23 24.62
C ALA A 61 2.29 2.47 23.80
N SER A 62 2.49 3.65 24.38
CA SER A 62 2.35 4.91 23.66
C SER A 62 3.44 5.06 22.61
N ASP A 63 4.65 4.60 22.92
CA ASP A 63 5.76 4.67 21.99
C ASP A 63 5.51 3.77 20.77
N ALA A 64 4.96 2.59 20.96
CA ALA A 64 4.65 1.68 19.87
C ALA A 64 3.60 2.26 18.93
N VAL A 65 2.56 2.89 19.46
CA VAL A 65 1.53 3.54 18.65
C VAL A 65 2.13 4.73 17.90
N ALA A 66 2.93 5.55 18.59
CA ALA A 66 3.57 6.71 17.98
C ALA A 66 4.55 6.29 16.89
N GLU A 67 5.29 5.21 17.11
CA GLU A 67 6.20 4.69 16.10
C GLU A 67 5.47 4.19 14.85
N ARG A 68 4.35 3.50 15.07
CA ARG A 68 3.54 3.02 13.97
C ARG A 68 2.95 4.17 13.16
N GLU A 69 2.47 5.19 13.82
CA GLU A 69 1.94 6.37 13.15
C GLU A 69 3.01 7.13 12.39
N ARG A 70 4.20 7.26 12.96
CA ARG A 70 5.33 7.90 12.26
C ARG A 70 5.75 7.09 11.04
N ALA A 71 5.81 5.76 11.19
CA ALA A 71 6.14 4.88 10.08
C ALA A 71 5.10 5.02 8.97
N ARG A 72 3.83 5.02 9.32
CA ARG A 72 2.75 5.19 8.38
C ARG A 72 2.86 6.53 7.63
N THR A 73 3.10 7.60 8.34
CA THR A 73 3.25 8.93 7.75
C THR A 73 4.42 8.97 6.79
N ARG A 74 5.54 8.37 7.16
CA ARG A 74 6.71 8.28 6.28
C ARG A 74 6.43 7.48 5.02
N VAL A 75 5.76 6.35 5.15
CA VAL A 75 5.41 5.50 4.01
C VAL A 75 4.43 6.23 3.09
N ILE A 76 3.47 6.93 3.64
CA ILE A 76 2.54 7.74 2.84
C ILE A 76 3.32 8.79 2.05
N ALA A 77 4.28 9.45 2.67
CA ALA A 77 5.12 10.42 1.97
C ALA A 77 5.93 9.77 0.84
N MET A 78 6.45 8.58 1.08
CA MET A 78 7.16 7.82 0.04
C MET A 78 6.23 7.48 -1.13
N CYS A 79 5.00 7.07 -0.83
CA CYS A 79 4.00 6.76 -1.86
C CYS A 79 3.70 7.97 -2.72
N GLU A 80 3.50 9.11 -2.09
CA GLU A 80 3.19 10.35 -2.81
C GLU A 80 4.33 10.82 -3.69
N LYS A 81 5.57 10.58 -3.26
CA LYS A 81 6.75 11.07 -3.98
C LYS A 81 7.23 10.14 -5.08
N LEU A 82 7.04 8.83 -4.92
CA LEU A 82 7.66 7.87 -5.82
C LEU A 82 6.78 6.68 -6.19
N ILE A 83 6.13 6.07 -5.21
CA ILE A 83 5.55 4.73 -5.38
C ILE A 83 4.23 4.78 -6.15
N ALA A 84 3.43 5.78 -5.91
CA ALA A 84 2.13 5.94 -6.54
C ALA A 84 2.06 7.30 -7.23
N ASN A 85 1.32 7.34 -8.32
CA ASN A 85 1.01 8.61 -8.98
C ASN A 85 -0.36 9.08 -8.48
N PRO A 86 -0.41 10.09 -7.60
CA PRO A 86 -1.67 10.48 -6.97
C PRO A 86 -2.69 11.08 -7.94
N VAL A 87 -2.28 11.40 -9.16
CA VAL A 87 -3.21 11.90 -10.17
C VAL A 87 -4.09 10.78 -10.72
N ILE A 88 -3.52 9.60 -10.93
CA ILE A 88 -4.21 8.49 -11.57
C ILE A 88 -4.35 7.25 -10.67
N GLU A 89 -3.67 7.22 -9.54
CA GLU A 89 -3.62 6.04 -8.67
C GLU A 89 -4.08 6.37 -7.26
N ASP A 90 -4.75 5.41 -6.65
CA ASP A 90 -5.02 5.42 -5.22
C ASP A 90 -4.09 4.43 -4.55
N PHE A 91 -3.77 4.66 -3.30
CA PHE A 91 -2.95 3.72 -2.54
C PHE A 91 -3.47 3.55 -1.13
N ARG A 92 -3.15 2.40 -0.56
CA ARG A 92 -3.47 2.07 0.82
C ARG A 92 -2.22 1.54 1.50
N VAL A 93 -1.96 2.03 2.70
CA VAL A 93 -0.79 1.63 3.48
C VAL A 93 -1.25 0.83 4.68
N GLU A 94 -0.58 -0.29 4.91
CA GLU A 94 -0.81 -1.14 6.07
C GLU A 94 0.54 -1.35 6.76
N ILE A 95 0.59 -1.04 8.04
CA ILE A 95 1.80 -1.22 8.85
C ILE A 95 1.64 -2.50 9.66
N VAL A 96 2.62 -3.39 9.52
CA VAL A 96 2.63 -4.69 10.19
C VAL A 96 3.92 -4.82 11.00
N GLU A 97 3.80 -5.24 12.22
CA GLU A 97 4.95 -5.48 13.08
C GLU A 97 5.60 -6.83 12.84
#